data_fc233143b9137c1fd72f32affaf07355
#
_entry.id   fc233143b9137c1fd72f32affaf07355
#
_cell.length_a   1.000
_cell.length_b   1.000
_cell.length_c   1.000
_cell.angle_alpha   90.00
_cell.angle_beta   90.00
_cell.angle_gamma   90.00
#
_symmetry.space_group_name_H-M   'P 1'
#
loop_
_entity.id
_entity.type
_entity.pdbx_description
1 polymer ?
#
loop_
_entity_poly.entity_id
_entity_poly.type
_entity_poly.pdbx_seq_one_letter_code
_entity_poly.pdbx_strand_id
1 'polypeptide(L)'
;KGFQAYSSKFLALIRDEDKLLSTRKEFNVGTWINQARNAACTPQEQERFVANAKRQITTWTNHDSKLHDYALKEWSGLMRDMYLPRWEAWVDYKLALLRGETAQEPDYFQIEKNWVDSDTRYDSTSTGNAISAVEEIYKKYFIELQQTYKNI
;
A
#
# COMPACT_ATOMS: atom_id res chain seq x y z
N LYS A 1 0.59 24.60 7.72
CA LYS A 1 -0.75 24.08 8.13
C LYS A 1 -1.45 23.31 6.98
N GLY A 2 -1.42 23.81 5.73
CA GLY A 2 -2.09 23.14 4.60
C GLY A 2 -1.53 21.76 4.28
N PHE A 3 -0.20 21.62 4.14
CA PHE A 3 0.43 20.35 3.78
C PHE A 3 0.07 19.24 4.77
N GLN A 4 0.16 19.47 6.07
CA GLN A 4 -0.17 18.47 7.09
C GLN A 4 -1.64 18.02 7.01
N ALA A 5 -2.57 18.95 6.79
CA ALA A 5 -3.98 18.62 6.67
C ALA A 5 -4.27 17.76 5.43
N TYR A 6 -3.69 18.12 4.27
CA TYR A 6 -3.90 17.36 3.04
C TYR A 6 -3.17 16.01 3.05
N SER A 7 -1.96 15.93 3.59
CA SER A 7 -1.26 14.65 3.72
C SER A 7 -1.99 13.67 4.63
N SER A 8 -2.57 14.15 5.75
CA SER A 8 -3.40 13.29 6.61
C SER A 8 -4.62 12.74 5.88
N LYS A 9 -5.27 13.54 5.02
CA LYS A 9 -6.41 13.10 4.18
C LYS A 9 -5.97 12.09 3.13
N PHE A 10 -4.83 12.33 2.50
CA PHE A 10 -4.25 11.42 1.52
C PHE A 10 -3.94 10.04 2.14
N LEU A 11 -3.29 10.03 3.30
CA LEU A 11 -3.03 8.76 4.01
C LEU A 11 -4.32 8.06 4.46
N ALA A 12 -5.36 8.82 4.83
CA ALA A 12 -6.67 8.25 5.11
C ALA A 12 -7.33 7.65 3.86
N LEU A 13 -7.19 8.30 2.70
CA LEU A 13 -7.70 7.78 1.42
C LEU A 13 -7.07 6.44 1.06
N ILE A 14 -5.75 6.27 1.24
CA ILE A 14 -5.06 4.98 1.02
C ILE A 14 -5.66 3.88 1.90
N ARG A 15 -5.97 4.18 3.16
CA ARG A 15 -6.62 3.20 4.06
C ARG A 15 -8.04 2.85 3.63
N ASP A 16 -8.80 3.83 3.16
CA ASP A 16 -10.16 3.61 2.65
C ASP A 16 -10.14 2.83 1.34
N GLU A 17 -9.13 3.07 0.48
CA GLU A 17 -8.89 2.29 -0.74
C GLU A 17 -8.56 0.83 -0.41
N ASP A 18 -7.64 0.58 0.53
CA ASP A 18 -7.35 -0.78 1.00
C ASP A 18 -8.62 -1.51 1.45
N LYS A 19 -9.47 -0.83 2.22
CA LYS A 19 -10.77 -1.35 2.67
C LYS A 19 -11.70 -1.65 1.50
N LEU A 20 -11.78 -0.78 0.49
CA LEU A 20 -12.58 -1.01 -0.71
C LEU A 20 -12.07 -2.22 -1.49
N LEU A 21 -10.77 -2.31 -1.74
CA LEU A 21 -10.14 -3.40 -2.47
C LEU A 21 -10.35 -4.75 -1.77
N SER A 22 -10.36 -4.78 -0.42
CA SER A 22 -10.61 -6.00 0.36
C SER A 22 -11.99 -6.61 0.14
N THR A 23 -12.95 -5.86 -0.40
CA THR A 23 -14.28 -6.37 -0.69
C THR A 23 -14.32 -7.36 -1.85
N ARG A 24 -13.21 -7.51 -2.59
CA ARG A 24 -13.10 -8.41 -3.75
C ARG A 24 -11.81 -9.20 -3.67
N LYS A 25 -11.92 -10.53 -3.72
CA LYS A 25 -10.77 -11.44 -3.65
C LYS A 25 -9.73 -11.20 -4.75
N GLU A 26 -10.18 -10.73 -5.91
CA GLU A 26 -9.35 -10.44 -7.08
C GLU A 26 -8.35 -9.29 -6.80
N PHE A 27 -8.72 -8.40 -5.89
CA PHE A 27 -7.91 -7.26 -5.46
C PHE A 27 -7.31 -7.47 -4.06
N ASN A 28 -7.14 -8.70 -3.62
CA ASN A 28 -6.54 -9.04 -2.34
C ASN A 28 -5.17 -9.69 -2.56
N VAL A 29 -4.12 -9.11 -2.00
CA VAL A 29 -2.75 -9.64 -2.11
C VAL A 29 -2.64 -11.07 -1.56
N GLY A 30 -3.50 -11.43 -0.63
CA GLY A 30 -3.59 -12.79 -0.10
C GLY A 30 -3.91 -13.83 -1.17
N THR A 31 -4.71 -13.48 -2.18
CA THR A 31 -5.01 -14.36 -3.32
C THR A 31 -3.71 -14.71 -4.07
N TRP A 32 -2.89 -13.73 -4.39
CA TRP A 32 -1.61 -13.93 -5.07
C TRP A 32 -0.60 -14.73 -4.23
N ILE A 33 -0.41 -14.32 -2.96
CA ILE A 33 0.56 -14.94 -2.06
C ILE A 33 0.17 -16.40 -1.73
N ASN A 34 -1.12 -16.68 -1.51
CA ASN A 34 -1.58 -18.03 -1.19
C ASN A 34 -1.52 -18.96 -2.41
N GLN A 35 -1.70 -18.46 -3.64
CA GLN A 35 -1.43 -19.25 -4.84
C GLN A 35 0.03 -19.71 -4.92
N ALA A 36 0.98 -18.80 -4.66
CA ALA A 36 2.40 -19.13 -4.62
C ALA A 36 2.71 -20.15 -3.50
N ARG A 37 2.14 -19.96 -2.31
CA ARG A 37 2.28 -20.88 -1.19
C ARG A 37 1.77 -22.29 -1.51
N ASN A 38 0.59 -22.37 -2.12
CA ASN A 38 -0.05 -23.66 -2.45
C ASN A 38 0.61 -24.40 -3.61
N ALA A 39 1.43 -23.73 -4.41
CA ALA A 39 2.21 -24.36 -5.47
C ALA A 39 3.46 -25.09 -4.95
N ALA A 40 3.85 -24.86 -3.70
CA ALA A 40 5.03 -25.45 -3.09
C ALA A 40 4.72 -26.81 -2.45
N CYS A 41 5.70 -27.73 -2.52
CA CYS A 41 5.59 -29.09 -1.97
C CYS A 41 6.21 -29.20 -0.56
N THR A 42 7.10 -28.29 -0.18
CA THR A 42 7.81 -28.32 1.11
C THR A 42 7.71 -26.97 1.84
N PRO A 43 7.89 -26.93 3.18
CA PRO A 43 7.92 -25.66 3.91
C PRO A 43 8.97 -24.67 3.38
N GLN A 44 10.17 -25.13 3.04
CA GLN A 44 11.23 -24.28 2.49
C GLN A 44 10.85 -23.69 1.12
N GLU A 45 10.17 -24.49 0.28
CA GLU A 45 9.65 -24.00 -0.99
C GLU A 45 8.54 -22.97 -0.77
N GLN A 46 7.68 -23.16 0.24
CA GLN A 46 6.62 -22.19 0.57
C GLN A 46 7.21 -20.83 0.91
N GLU A 47 8.21 -20.78 1.79
CA GLU A 47 8.91 -19.55 2.16
C GLU A 47 9.52 -18.87 0.93
N ARG A 48 10.24 -19.63 0.10
CA ARG A 48 10.87 -19.13 -1.12
C ARG A 48 9.86 -18.61 -2.13
N PHE A 49 8.78 -19.35 -2.37
CA PHE A 49 7.75 -18.98 -3.35
C PHE A 49 6.96 -17.76 -2.88
N VAL A 50 6.64 -17.65 -1.61
CA VAL A 50 6.01 -16.47 -1.02
C VAL A 50 6.91 -15.24 -1.13
N ALA A 51 8.19 -15.37 -0.78
CA ALA A 51 9.15 -14.27 -0.91
C ALA A 51 9.31 -13.83 -2.37
N ASN A 52 9.35 -14.77 -3.31
CA ASN A 52 9.42 -14.46 -4.74
C ASN A 52 8.13 -13.78 -5.24
N ALA A 53 6.96 -14.25 -4.81
CA ALA A 53 5.68 -13.65 -5.16
C ALA A 53 5.58 -12.20 -4.67
N LYS A 54 6.06 -11.93 -3.46
CA LYS A 54 6.13 -10.57 -2.91
C LYS A 54 7.11 -9.70 -3.71
N ARG A 55 8.32 -10.19 -4.03
CA ARG A 55 9.31 -9.45 -4.84
C ARG A 55 8.78 -9.06 -6.21
N GLN A 56 8.07 -9.95 -6.88
CA GLN A 56 7.55 -9.70 -8.23
C GLN A 56 6.58 -8.52 -8.30
N ILE A 57 5.96 -8.14 -7.20
CA ILE A 57 5.00 -7.04 -7.15
C ILE A 57 5.52 -5.82 -6.39
N THR A 58 6.77 -5.82 -5.92
CA THR A 58 7.38 -4.72 -5.16
C THR A 58 8.83 -4.47 -5.57
N THR A 59 9.82 -4.99 -4.83
CA THR A 59 11.26 -4.70 -5.01
C THR A 59 11.79 -5.08 -6.39
N TRP A 60 11.21 -6.09 -7.01
CA TRP A 60 11.56 -6.62 -8.33
C TRP A 60 13.05 -6.98 -8.48
N THR A 61 13.97 -6.03 -8.28
CA THR A 61 15.41 -6.18 -8.46
C THR A 61 16.19 -5.81 -7.18
N ASN A 62 17.37 -5.22 -7.30
CA ASN A 62 18.21 -4.78 -6.20
C ASN A 62 18.04 -3.27 -5.92
N HIS A 63 18.63 -2.81 -4.82
CA HIS A 63 18.59 -1.42 -4.35
C HIS A 63 18.96 -0.39 -5.45
N ASP A 64 19.95 -0.69 -6.26
CA ASP A 64 20.49 0.26 -7.24
C ASP A 64 19.69 0.31 -8.55
N SER A 65 18.68 -0.54 -8.69
CA SER A 65 17.83 -0.58 -9.87
C SER A 65 16.83 0.58 -9.88
N LYS A 66 16.52 1.06 -11.08
CA LYS A 66 15.42 2.01 -11.29
C LYS A 66 14.05 1.34 -11.52
N LEU A 67 14.00 0.01 -11.47
CA LEU A 67 12.80 -0.79 -11.77
C LEU A 67 12.08 -1.25 -10.49
N HIS A 68 12.12 -0.44 -9.42
CA HIS A 68 11.35 -0.72 -8.22
C HIS A 68 9.86 -0.51 -8.49
N ASP A 69 9.03 -1.33 -7.84
CA ASP A 69 7.58 -1.22 -7.87
C ASP A 69 7.00 -1.18 -9.30
N TYR A 70 7.64 -1.90 -10.22
CA TYR A 70 7.26 -1.94 -11.63
C TYR A 70 5.85 -2.49 -11.85
N ALA A 71 5.39 -3.39 -10.99
CA ALA A 71 4.09 -4.03 -11.12
C ALA A 71 2.92 -3.09 -10.80
N LEU A 72 3.11 -2.04 -9.99
CA LEU A 72 2.11 -1.05 -9.58
C LEU A 72 0.76 -1.69 -9.21
N LYS A 73 0.78 -2.69 -8.32
CA LYS A 73 -0.41 -3.41 -7.92
C LYS A 73 -1.14 -2.73 -6.77
N GLU A 74 -2.31 -2.20 -7.07
CA GLU A 74 -3.23 -1.69 -6.05
C GLU A 74 -4.08 -2.85 -5.52
N TRP A 75 -3.55 -3.56 -4.51
CA TRP A 75 -4.23 -4.67 -3.85
C TRP A 75 -4.35 -4.43 -2.36
N SER A 76 -5.50 -4.79 -1.79
CA SER A 76 -5.70 -4.78 -0.34
C SER A 76 -4.64 -5.65 0.35
N GLY A 77 -4.14 -5.18 1.48
CA GLY A 77 -3.00 -5.70 2.18
C GLY A 77 -1.68 -5.15 1.67
N LEU A 78 -1.46 -5.05 0.37
CA LEU A 78 -0.28 -4.38 -0.20
C LEU A 78 -0.37 -2.86 0.00
N MET A 79 -1.53 -2.26 -0.27
CA MET A 79 -1.79 -0.84 -0.02
C MET A 79 -1.55 -0.49 1.44
N ARG A 80 -2.09 -1.28 2.37
CA ARG A 80 -1.99 -1.03 3.81
C ARG A 80 -0.58 -1.24 4.37
N ASP A 81 0.11 -2.32 3.96
CA ASP A 81 1.31 -2.79 4.65
C ASP A 81 2.61 -2.44 3.92
N MET A 82 2.56 -1.97 2.67
CA MET A 82 3.72 -1.53 1.90
C MET A 82 3.59 -0.09 1.40
N TYR A 83 2.54 0.24 0.64
CA TYR A 83 2.40 1.59 0.09
C TYR A 83 2.13 2.64 1.16
N LEU A 84 1.25 2.37 2.11
CA LEU A 84 0.95 3.30 3.19
C LEU A 84 2.18 3.65 4.02
N PRO A 85 3.01 2.70 4.51
CA PRO A 85 4.25 3.02 5.21
C PRO A 85 5.25 3.84 4.37
N ARG A 86 5.33 3.61 3.05
CA ARG A 86 6.15 4.45 2.16
C ARG A 86 5.68 5.90 2.14
N TRP A 87 4.38 6.10 2.00
CA TRP A 87 3.80 7.44 1.99
C TRP A 87 3.85 8.12 3.36
N GLU A 88 3.68 7.38 4.45
CA GLU A 88 3.87 7.89 5.81
C GLU A 88 5.31 8.39 6.01
N ALA A 89 6.31 7.59 5.65
CA ALA A 89 7.71 7.97 5.73
C ALA A 89 8.03 9.23 4.89
N TRP A 90 7.48 9.31 3.66
CA TRP A 90 7.63 10.50 2.82
C TRP A 90 6.96 11.74 3.42
N VAL A 91 5.77 11.61 3.96
CA VAL A 91 5.05 12.73 4.61
C VAL A 91 5.84 13.22 5.83
N ASP A 92 6.33 12.33 6.68
CA ASP A 92 7.13 12.66 7.86
C ASP A 92 8.42 13.38 7.48
N TYR A 93 9.12 12.89 6.45
CA TYR A 93 10.29 13.55 5.88
C TYR A 93 9.98 14.98 5.42
N LYS A 94 8.91 15.18 4.65
CA LYS A 94 8.50 16.50 4.15
C LYS A 94 8.05 17.44 5.28
N LEU A 95 7.37 16.91 6.30
CA LEU A 95 6.99 17.70 7.47
C LEU A 95 8.20 18.17 8.29
N ALA A 96 9.22 17.31 8.45
CA ALA A 96 10.46 17.68 9.11
C ALA A 96 11.16 18.84 8.37
N LEU A 97 11.30 18.72 7.03
CA LEU A 97 11.87 19.81 6.20
C LEU A 97 11.08 21.11 6.31
N LEU A 98 9.74 21.05 6.34
CA LEU A 98 8.88 22.23 6.48
C LEU A 98 8.99 22.89 7.87
N ARG A 99 9.43 22.15 8.89
CA ARG A 99 9.76 22.70 10.21
C ARG A 99 11.17 23.27 10.29
N GLY A 100 11.96 23.18 9.23
CA GLY A 100 13.36 23.61 9.19
C GLY A 100 14.33 22.60 9.84
N GLU A 101 13.89 21.37 10.06
CA GLU A 101 14.71 20.29 10.62
C GLU A 101 15.59 19.66 9.53
N THR A 102 16.78 19.19 9.90
CA THR A 102 17.57 18.35 9.02
C THR A 102 16.99 16.94 9.04
N ALA A 103 16.54 16.45 7.89
CA ALA A 103 15.96 15.13 7.75
C ALA A 103 16.57 14.41 6.55
N GLN A 104 16.78 13.10 6.70
CA GLN A 104 17.23 12.24 5.62
C GLN A 104 16.03 11.69 4.86
N GLU A 105 16.15 11.64 3.53
CA GLU A 105 15.12 10.99 2.70
C GLU A 105 14.99 9.50 3.06
N PRO A 106 13.75 8.97 3.18
CA PRO A 106 13.55 7.56 3.50
C PRO A 106 14.16 6.62 2.46
N ASP A 107 14.70 5.51 2.93
CA ASP A 107 15.07 4.39 2.07
C ASP A 107 13.81 3.58 1.71
N TYR A 108 13.18 3.94 0.59
CA TYR A 108 11.96 3.30 0.13
C TYR A 108 12.17 1.83 -0.24
N PHE A 109 13.35 1.48 -0.76
CA PHE A 109 13.68 0.09 -1.04
C PHE A 109 13.72 -0.76 0.24
N GLN A 110 14.27 -0.21 1.33
CA GLN A 110 14.28 -0.91 2.60
C GLN A 110 12.88 -1.11 3.17
N ILE A 111 11.97 -0.15 2.99
CA ILE A 111 10.56 -0.29 3.39
C ILE A 111 9.90 -1.44 2.61
N GLU A 112 10.06 -1.48 1.29
CA GLU A 112 9.56 -2.57 0.44
C GLU A 112 10.18 -3.91 0.81
N LYS A 113 11.51 -3.94 1.04
CA LYS A 113 12.22 -5.15 1.45
C LYS A 113 11.72 -5.68 2.79
N ASN A 114 11.46 -4.80 3.76
CA ASN A 114 10.91 -5.20 5.05
C ASN A 114 9.54 -5.88 4.89
N TRP A 115 8.70 -5.39 3.97
CA TRP A 115 7.43 -6.05 3.65
C TRP A 115 7.65 -7.40 2.97
N VAL A 116 8.58 -7.50 2.02
CA VAL A 116 8.94 -8.78 1.36
C VAL A 116 9.38 -9.82 2.37
N ASP A 117 10.26 -9.42 3.29
CA ASP A 117 10.87 -10.31 4.29
C ASP A 117 9.93 -10.59 5.50
N SER A 118 8.77 -9.89 5.58
CA SER A 118 7.82 -10.12 6.67
C SER A 118 7.16 -11.49 6.58
N ASP A 119 6.85 -12.07 7.71
CA ASP A 119 6.07 -13.31 7.85
C ASP A 119 4.56 -13.08 7.87
N THR A 120 4.12 -11.84 7.59
CA THR A 120 2.70 -11.46 7.57
C THR A 120 1.92 -12.38 6.63
N ARG A 121 0.87 -12.98 7.17
CA ARG A 121 -0.08 -13.80 6.43
C ARG A 121 -1.29 -12.98 6.03
N TYR A 122 -1.71 -13.16 4.80
CA TYR A 122 -2.86 -12.48 4.21
C TYR A 122 -3.96 -13.49 3.94
N ASP A 123 -5.18 -13.13 4.32
CA ASP A 123 -6.37 -13.89 3.91
C ASP A 123 -6.68 -13.58 2.44
N SER A 124 -7.22 -14.56 1.73
CA SER A 124 -7.71 -14.41 0.35
C SER A 124 -9.23 -14.26 0.26
N THR A 125 -9.91 -14.19 1.39
CA THR A 125 -11.37 -13.99 1.44
C THR A 125 -11.74 -12.53 1.29
N SER A 126 -12.87 -12.27 0.63
CA SER A 126 -13.44 -10.93 0.54
C SER A 126 -14.03 -10.51 1.87
N THR A 127 -13.91 -9.22 2.22
CA THR A 127 -14.44 -8.65 3.46
C THR A 127 -15.36 -7.47 3.17
N GLY A 128 -16.49 -7.38 3.86
CA GLY A 128 -17.41 -6.25 3.73
C GLY A 128 -18.23 -6.23 2.44
N ASN A 129 -18.78 -5.08 2.11
CA ASN A 129 -19.63 -4.84 0.96
C ASN A 129 -19.08 -3.68 0.10
N ALA A 130 -18.85 -3.94 -1.18
CA ALA A 130 -18.24 -2.97 -2.10
C ALA A 130 -19.11 -1.71 -2.28
N ILE A 131 -20.43 -1.86 -2.35
CA ILE A 131 -21.35 -0.72 -2.54
C ILE A 131 -21.28 0.19 -1.32
N SER A 132 -21.38 -0.37 -0.11
CA SER A 132 -21.27 0.40 1.13
C SER A 132 -19.92 1.10 1.26
N ALA A 133 -18.82 0.44 0.89
CA ALA A 133 -17.48 1.04 0.92
C ALA A 133 -17.37 2.22 -0.07
N VAL A 134 -17.89 2.07 -1.28
CA VAL A 134 -17.93 3.17 -2.27
C VAL A 134 -18.77 4.34 -1.79
N GLU A 135 -19.96 4.08 -1.21
CA GLU A 135 -20.80 5.14 -0.66
C GLU A 135 -20.13 5.91 0.49
N GLU A 136 -19.41 5.21 1.37
CA GLU A 136 -18.64 5.84 2.45
C GLU A 136 -17.53 6.74 1.89
N ILE A 137 -16.74 6.26 0.92
CA ILE A 137 -15.67 7.01 0.25
C ILE A 137 -16.26 8.22 -0.48
N TYR A 138 -17.34 8.03 -1.22
CA TYR A 138 -18.02 9.10 -1.93
C TYR A 138 -18.48 10.22 -0.97
N LYS A 139 -19.17 9.87 0.11
CA LYS A 139 -19.61 10.84 1.12
C LYS A 139 -18.44 11.58 1.77
N LYS A 140 -17.31 10.89 2.00
CA LYS A 140 -16.14 11.45 2.67
C LYS A 140 -15.33 12.41 1.80
N TYR A 141 -15.17 12.11 0.52
CA TYR A 141 -14.23 12.83 -0.34
C TYR A 141 -14.89 13.66 -1.46
N PHE A 142 -16.00 13.21 -2.02
CA PHE A 142 -16.58 13.84 -3.19
C PHE A 142 -17.12 15.25 -2.91
N ILE A 143 -17.77 15.45 -1.79
CA ILE A 143 -18.33 16.76 -1.40
C ILE A 143 -17.21 17.78 -1.25
N GLU A 144 -16.10 17.39 -0.66
CA GLU A 144 -14.95 18.26 -0.47
C GLU A 144 -14.26 18.59 -1.81
N LEU A 145 -14.10 17.60 -2.68
CA LEU A 145 -13.57 17.79 -4.03
C LEU A 145 -14.44 18.77 -4.83
N GLN A 146 -15.76 18.63 -4.80
CA GLN A 146 -16.67 19.57 -5.47
C GLN A 146 -16.53 21.00 -4.94
N GLN A 147 -16.32 21.19 -3.64
CA GLN A 147 -16.14 22.52 -3.06
C GLN A 147 -14.80 23.12 -3.50
N THR A 148 -13.75 22.31 -3.61
CA THR A 148 -12.43 22.75 -4.08
C THR A 148 -12.49 23.19 -5.55
N TYR A 149 -13.16 22.44 -6.41
CA TYR A 149 -13.29 22.78 -7.85
C TYR A 149 -14.20 23.97 -8.13
N LYS A 150 -15.12 24.33 -7.25
CA LYS A 150 -15.96 25.53 -7.40
C LYS A 150 -15.22 26.83 -7.03
N ASN A 151 -14.10 26.72 -6.38
CA ASN A 151 -13.29 27.86 -5.92
C ASN A 151 -12.02 28.10 -6.77
N ILE A 152 -11.86 27.38 -7.88
CA ILE A 152 -10.84 27.57 -8.92
C ILE A 152 -11.51 28.20 -10.16
#